data_312c32ca4d076adfdcb3eea7bb2e2f81
#
_entry.id   312c32ca4d076adfdcb3eea7bb2e2f81
#
_cell.length_a   1.000
_cell.length_b   1.000
_cell.length_c   1.000
_cell.angle_alpha   90.00
_cell.angle_beta   90.00
_cell.angle_gamma   90.00
#
_symmetry.space_group_name_H-M   'P 1'
#
loop_
_entity.id
_entity.type
_entity.pdbx_description
1 polymer ?
#
loop_
_entity_poly.entity_id
_entity_poly.type
_entity_poly.pdbx_seq_one_letter_code
_entity_poly.pdbx_strand_id
1 'polypeptide(L)'
;MSFDIREFTYEIICDEKVSDAVIETETDGESLKLYIKATKDKPKYIKLHWNKKPLSDELVLGDTWERSYGDLEFKKPSTKNKHMPWYFISTDKSCSFCFGVKTGCNSFISFTYDERGISALVDCRNGGNGVHLEGRKVLLATFIAKEYENADVLSCLKDYLKKLCDSPLLPKEIIYGGNNWYYAYGKSSYKEIIFDAKLQAQLAEGIVNRPFEVIDDCWQKHKCAGPWLPNRKFKDMEKLAREIKEMGVRPGIWVRLLRNKDRHIRRDMKILRGKKRQYLDPTHPEAQEYIRADIERIKGWGFELMKHDFSSFDLFGDYGRDLNETVTKIDGWHFYDKTKTNAEIVLDFYRLIKDAAGDMLIIGCDTVSHLCAGLVHINRIGDDTSGREWDRTRRMGVNTLAFRLMQNEVFYMCDADCVGILKDYIPWEKNSQWLHLLSYSNTPLFVSCNNKITEKQKEDLKKAYKVFIERHDFKPVDIFETKTPSIWEIDGEEIRYNWD
;
A
#
# COMPACT_ATOMS: atom_id res chain seq x y z
N MET A 1 -30.25 -19.78 -2.10
CA MET A 1 -29.26 -20.77 -2.56
C MET A 1 -27.89 -20.29 -2.10
N SER A 2 -27.12 -21.14 -1.44
CA SER A 2 -25.73 -20.82 -1.08
C SER A 2 -24.90 -20.58 -2.36
N PHE A 3 -23.98 -19.63 -2.30
CA PHE A 3 -23.07 -19.34 -3.42
C PHE A 3 -22.09 -20.50 -3.63
N ASP A 4 -22.02 -21.03 -4.84
CA ASP A 4 -21.00 -22.05 -5.21
C ASP A 4 -19.91 -21.41 -6.08
N ILE A 5 -18.71 -21.26 -5.52
CA ILE A 5 -17.55 -20.67 -6.18
C ILE A 5 -17.11 -21.48 -7.44
N ARG A 6 -17.53 -22.73 -7.58
CA ARG A 6 -17.20 -23.63 -8.69
C ARG A 6 -18.06 -23.41 -9.93
N GLU A 7 -19.22 -22.76 -9.76
CA GLU A 7 -20.18 -22.52 -10.85
C GLU A 7 -19.89 -21.19 -11.54
N PHE A 8 -18.93 -21.19 -12.45
CA PHE A 8 -18.57 -20.00 -13.24
C PHE A 8 -18.42 -20.31 -14.73
N THR A 9 -18.57 -19.27 -15.53
CA THR A 9 -18.19 -19.26 -16.95
C THR A 9 -16.89 -18.49 -17.15
N TYR A 10 -16.14 -18.79 -18.22
CA TYR A 10 -14.89 -18.09 -18.48
C TYR A 10 -14.61 -17.86 -19.96
N GLU A 11 -13.75 -16.86 -20.23
CA GLU A 11 -13.18 -16.54 -21.53
C GLU A 11 -11.69 -16.25 -21.38
N ILE A 12 -10.83 -16.84 -22.24
CA ILE A 12 -9.38 -16.53 -22.30
C ILE A 12 -9.14 -15.59 -23.47
N ILE A 13 -8.43 -14.47 -23.20
CA ILE A 13 -8.04 -13.47 -24.21
C ILE A 13 -6.53 -13.49 -24.35
N CYS A 14 -6.03 -13.70 -25.57
CA CYS A 14 -4.61 -13.75 -25.93
C CYS A 14 -4.28 -12.66 -26.97
N ASP A 15 -2.99 -12.27 -27.08
CA ASP A 15 -2.50 -11.37 -28.15
C ASP A 15 -2.63 -12.05 -29.54
N GLU A 16 -2.23 -13.31 -29.62
CA GLU A 16 -2.35 -14.17 -30.80
C GLU A 16 -3.11 -15.42 -30.40
N LYS A 17 -4.15 -15.77 -31.13
CA LYS A 17 -5.01 -16.92 -30.81
C LYS A 17 -4.55 -18.15 -31.59
N VAL A 18 -3.75 -19.00 -30.96
CA VAL A 18 -3.37 -20.34 -31.50
C VAL A 18 -4.21 -21.45 -30.85
N SER A 19 -4.91 -21.13 -29.73
CA SER A 19 -5.84 -22.01 -29.01
C SER A 19 -5.18 -23.16 -28.25
N ASP A 20 -3.97 -22.94 -27.67
CA ASP A 20 -3.32 -23.87 -26.76
C ASP A 20 -3.34 -23.41 -25.28
N ALA A 21 -3.87 -22.21 -25.01
CA ALA A 21 -4.07 -21.76 -23.64
C ALA A 21 -5.24 -22.49 -22.97
N VAL A 22 -4.98 -23.10 -21.82
CA VAL A 22 -5.99 -23.80 -21.04
C VAL A 22 -5.95 -23.36 -19.60
N ILE A 23 -7.12 -23.32 -18.95
CA ILE A 23 -7.23 -23.17 -17.50
C ILE A 23 -7.47 -24.53 -16.83
N GLU A 24 -6.93 -24.67 -15.65
CA GLU A 24 -7.20 -25.79 -14.74
C GLU A 24 -7.62 -25.23 -13.39
N THR A 25 -8.49 -25.92 -12.68
CA THR A 25 -8.96 -25.51 -11.36
C THR A 25 -8.86 -26.62 -10.35
N GLU A 26 -8.59 -26.24 -9.10
CA GLU A 26 -8.62 -27.12 -7.93
C GLU A 26 -9.49 -26.44 -6.85
N THR A 27 -10.28 -27.21 -6.12
CA THR A 27 -11.16 -26.71 -5.06
C THR A 27 -10.99 -27.50 -3.78
N ASP A 28 -11.10 -26.84 -2.64
CA ASP A 28 -11.05 -27.42 -1.30
C ASP A 28 -12.21 -26.92 -0.41
N GLY A 29 -13.41 -26.78 -0.97
CA GLY A 29 -14.61 -26.30 -0.29
C GLY A 29 -14.84 -24.79 -0.46
N GLU A 30 -14.26 -23.94 0.39
CA GLU A 30 -14.45 -22.47 0.33
C GLU A 30 -13.50 -21.77 -0.67
N SER A 31 -12.51 -22.48 -1.25
CA SER A 31 -11.53 -21.88 -2.15
C SER A 31 -11.50 -22.50 -3.54
N LEU A 32 -11.12 -21.69 -4.53
CA LEU A 32 -10.92 -22.07 -5.93
C LEU A 32 -9.55 -21.59 -6.40
N LYS A 33 -8.64 -22.52 -6.67
CA LYS A 33 -7.36 -22.23 -7.31
C LYS A 33 -7.54 -22.22 -8.82
N LEU A 34 -7.07 -21.17 -9.45
CA LEU A 34 -7.11 -20.97 -10.89
C LEU A 34 -5.69 -21.04 -11.46
N TYR A 35 -5.44 -21.98 -12.31
CA TYR A 35 -4.17 -22.13 -13.04
C TYR A 35 -4.36 -21.81 -14.52
N ILE A 36 -3.28 -21.33 -15.15
CA ILE A 36 -3.17 -21.23 -16.60
C ILE A 36 -1.94 -21.97 -17.09
N LYS A 37 -2.04 -22.55 -18.30
CA LYS A 37 -0.93 -23.14 -19.05
C LYS A 37 -1.10 -22.79 -20.52
N ALA A 38 0.00 -22.39 -21.17
CA ALA A 38 0.07 -22.17 -22.61
C ALA A 38 1.52 -22.38 -23.09
N THR A 39 1.69 -22.86 -24.30
CA THR A 39 3.02 -23.04 -24.91
C THR A 39 3.27 -21.97 -25.98
N LYS A 40 2.31 -21.73 -26.83
CA LYS A 40 2.41 -20.76 -27.97
C LYS A 40 1.55 -19.53 -27.75
N ASP A 41 0.35 -19.71 -27.22
CA ASP A 41 -0.53 -18.59 -26.88
C ASP A 41 0.12 -17.64 -25.87
N LYS A 42 -0.19 -16.37 -25.99
CA LYS A 42 0.28 -15.30 -25.10
C LYS A 42 -0.94 -14.72 -24.37
N PRO A 43 -1.33 -15.33 -23.23
CA PRO A 43 -2.50 -14.91 -22.49
C PRO A 43 -2.34 -13.48 -21.96
N LYS A 44 -3.42 -12.69 -22.07
CA LYS A 44 -3.55 -11.35 -21.49
C LYS A 44 -4.50 -11.35 -20.32
N TYR A 45 -5.69 -11.89 -20.52
CA TYR A 45 -6.77 -11.85 -19.54
C TYR A 45 -7.54 -13.17 -19.52
N ILE A 46 -8.04 -13.47 -18.33
CA ILE A 46 -9.13 -14.44 -18.17
C ILE A 46 -10.29 -13.65 -17.54
N LYS A 47 -11.45 -13.67 -18.21
CA LYS A 47 -12.70 -13.17 -17.62
C LYS A 47 -13.43 -14.33 -16.99
N LEU A 48 -13.84 -14.17 -15.75
CA LEU A 48 -14.66 -15.12 -15.02
C LEU A 48 -16.00 -14.46 -14.70
N HIS A 49 -17.07 -15.26 -14.65
CA HIS A 49 -18.40 -14.77 -14.27
C HIS A 49 -19.17 -15.79 -13.46
N TRP A 50 -19.71 -15.33 -12.31
CA TRP A 50 -20.62 -16.06 -11.42
C TRP A 50 -21.99 -15.38 -11.40
N ASN A 51 -23.07 -16.20 -11.45
CA ASN A 51 -24.45 -15.68 -11.50
C ASN A 51 -25.01 -15.39 -10.08
N LYS A 52 -24.21 -14.76 -9.21
CA LYS A 52 -24.69 -14.24 -7.90
C LYS A 52 -25.10 -12.80 -8.08
N LYS A 53 -26.42 -12.55 -8.09
CA LYS A 53 -26.97 -11.20 -8.21
C LYS A 53 -27.10 -10.54 -6.83
N PRO A 54 -26.92 -9.20 -6.74
CA PRO A 54 -27.12 -8.47 -5.49
C PRO A 54 -28.60 -8.46 -5.09
N LEU A 55 -28.84 -8.37 -3.79
CA LEU A 55 -30.15 -8.05 -3.22
C LEU A 55 -30.47 -6.55 -3.37
N SER A 56 -31.75 -6.16 -3.26
CA SER A 56 -32.20 -4.77 -3.50
C SER A 56 -31.54 -3.74 -2.58
N ASP A 57 -31.26 -4.13 -1.34
CA ASP A 57 -30.76 -3.23 -0.29
C ASP A 57 -29.26 -3.43 0.01
N GLU A 58 -28.63 -4.28 -0.76
CA GLU A 58 -27.21 -4.62 -0.58
C GLU A 58 -26.31 -3.46 -0.98
N LEU A 59 -25.29 -3.20 -0.14
CA LEU A 59 -24.21 -2.25 -0.38
C LEU A 59 -22.89 -3.01 -0.58
N VAL A 60 -22.00 -2.46 -1.37
CA VAL A 60 -20.69 -3.06 -1.64
C VAL A 60 -19.56 -2.09 -1.36
N LEU A 61 -18.48 -2.59 -0.75
CA LEU A 61 -17.20 -1.92 -0.56
C LEU A 61 -16.11 -2.80 -1.17
N GLY A 62 -15.29 -2.24 -2.05
CA GLY A 62 -14.09 -2.88 -2.60
C GLY A 62 -12.81 -2.23 -2.10
N ASP A 63 -11.66 -2.84 -2.43
CA ASP A 63 -10.33 -2.25 -2.18
C ASP A 63 -9.81 -1.50 -3.41
N THR A 64 -8.55 -1.06 -3.37
CA THR A 64 -7.82 -0.31 -4.39
C THR A 64 -6.55 -1.03 -4.83
N TRP A 65 -6.00 -0.69 -6.02
CA TRP A 65 -4.76 -1.30 -6.53
C TRP A 65 -3.54 -1.04 -5.63
N GLU A 66 -3.46 0.17 -5.11
CA GLU A 66 -2.40 0.69 -4.26
C GLU A 66 -3.00 1.47 -3.08
N ARG A 67 -2.41 2.58 -2.65
CA ARG A 67 -3.02 3.53 -1.72
C ARG A 67 -4.33 4.09 -2.30
N SER A 68 -5.26 4.45 -1.44
CA SER A 68 -6.54 5.05 -1.80
C SER A 68 -6.42 6.56 -2.01
N TYR A 69 -7.37 7.14 -2.71
CA TYR A 69 -7.44 8.58 -3.00
C TYR A 69 -8.68 9.25 -2.39
N GLY A 70 -9.19 8.68 -1.30
CA GLY A 70 -10.31 9.24 -0.53
C GLY A 70 -11.65 9.10 -1.22
N ASP A 71 -11.84 7.99 -1.93
CA ASP A 71 -13.06 7.66 -2.68
C ASP A 71 -13.71 6.33 -2.25
N LEU A 72 -13.25 5.75 -1.15
CA LEU A 72 -13.84 4.53 -0.58
C LEU A 72 -15.18 4.85 0.09
N GLU A 73 -16.16 4.00 -0.16
CA GLU A 73 -17.51 4.08 0.41
C GLU A 73 -18.28 2.78 0.19
N PHE A 74 -19.24 2.51 1.07
CA PHE A 74 -20.29 1.54 0.79
C PHE A 74 -21.30 2.14 -0.19
N LYS A 75 -21.56 1.47 -1.31
CA LYS A 75 -22.45 1.94 -2.37
C LYS A 75 -23.26 0.81 -2.97
N LYS A 76 -24.38 1.13 -3.61
CA LYS A 76 -25.19 0.12 -4.30
C LYS A 76 -24.38 -0.55 -5.43
N PRO A 77 -24.46 -1.90 -5.56
CA PRO A 77 -23.93 -2.60 -6.72
C PRO A 77 -24.48 -2.03 -8.03
N SER A 78 -23.59 -1.78 -9.01
CA SER A 78 -23.99 -1.16 -10.28
C SER A 78 -22.89 -1.33 -11.33
N THR A 79 -23.29 -1.46 -12.61
CA THR A 79 -22.38 -1.44 -13.77
C THR A 79 -21.59 -0.13 -13.91
N LYS A 80 -22.01 0.95 -13.24
CA LYS A 80 -21.32 2.25 -13.24
C LYS A 80 -20.19 2.33 -12.20
N ASN A 81 -20.12 1.37 -11.27
CA ASN A 81 -19.07 1.36 -10.27
C ASN A 81 -17.70 1.06 -10.90
N LYS A 82 -16.65 1.67 -10.36
CA LYS A 82 -15.29 1.27 -10.69
C LYS A 82 -15.08 -0.19 -10.31
N HIS A 83 -14.18 -0.87 -11.00
CA HIS A 83 -13.70 -2.18 -10.61
C HIS A 83 -13.12 -2.15 -9.20
N MET A 84 -13.32 -3.24 -8.46
CA MET A 84 -12.85 -3.45 -7.09
C MET A 84 -11.65 -4.41 -7.12
N PRO A 85 -10.42 -3.91 -6.99
CA PRO A 85 -9.24 -4.77 -6.91
C PRO A 85 -9.26 -5.72 -5.72
N TRP A 86 -8.75 -6.91 -5.91
CA TRP A 86 -8.36 -7.89 -4.91
C TRP A 86 -9.49 -8.57 -4.14
N TYR A 87 -10.43 -7.81 -3.59
CA TYR A 87 -11.57 -8.31 -2.84
C TYR A 87 -12.66 -7.25 -2.72
N PHE A 88 -13.84 -7.70 -2.35
CA PHE A 88 -14.93 -6.84 -1.91
C PHE A 88 -15.76 -7.50 -0.80
N ILE A 89 -16.45 -6.69 -0.04
CA ILE A 89 -17.53 -7.12 0.85
C ILE A 89 -18.83 -6.49 0.38
N SER A 90 -19.92 -7.27 0.36
CA SER A 90 -21.27 -6.75 0.21
C SER A 90 -22.09 -7.09 1.44
N THR A 91 -23.06 -6.22 1.79
CA THR A 91 -23.89 -6.39 2.98
C THR A 91 -25.24 -5.70 2.84
N ASP A 92 -26.27 -6.30 3.41
CA ASP A 92 -27.58 -5.68 3.69
C ASP A 92 -27.70 -5.24 5.16
N LYS A 93 -26.57 -5.21 5.90
CA LYS A 93 -26.41 -4.93 7.33
C LYS A 93 -26.79 -6.09 8.26
N SER A 94 -27.51 -7.10 7.79
CA SER A 94 -27.80 -8.34 8.55
C SER A 94 -26.93 -9.51 8.11
N CYS A 95 -26.67 -9.59 6.82
CA CYS A 95 -25.82 -10.60 6.21
C CYS A 95 -24.68 -9.90 5.44
N SER A 96 -23.51 -10.54 5.42
CA SER A 96 -22.38 -10.06 4.63
C SER A 96 -21.82 -11.17 3.77
N PHE A 97 -21.44 -10.84 2.54
CA PHE A 97 -20.77 -11.71 1.61
C PHE A 97 -19.43 -11.12 1.22
N CYS A 98 -18.35 -11.86 1.43
CA CYS A 98 -17.00 -11.49 1.06
C CYS A 98 -16.50 -12.35 -0.08
N PHE A 99 -15.87 -11.74 -1.08
CA PHE A 99 -15.29 -12.43 -2.22
C PHE A 99 -13.98 -11.77 -2.65
N GLY A 100 -12.95 -12.56 -2.91
CA GLY A 100 -11.65 -12.03 -3.29
C GLY A 100 -10.60 -13.12 -3.48
N VAL A 101 -9.33 -12.71 -3.50
CA VAL A 101 -8.20 -13.61 -3.74
C VAL A 101 -7.16 -13.52 -2.62
N LYS A 102 -6.47 -14.63 -2.36
CA LYS A 102 -5.33 -14.67 -1.43
C LYS A 102 -4.23 -13.70 -1.87
N THR A 103 -3.54 -13.13 -0.89
CA THR A 103 -2.32 -12.33 -1.12
C THR A 103 -1.23 -13.19 -1.77
N GLY A 104 -0.28 -12.54 -2.47
CA GLY A 104 0.78 -13.26 -3.18
C GLY A 104 0.32 -14.00 -4.44
N CYS A 105 -0.84 -13.65 -5.01
CA CYS A 105 -1.31 -14.20 -6.29
C CYS A 105 -0.44 -13.71 -7.46
N ASN A 106 -0.35 -14.54 -8.53
CA ASN A 106 0.49 -14.27 -9.69
C ASN A 106 -0.27 -13.59 -10.85
N SER A 107 -1.36 -12.90 -10.55
CA SER A 107 -2.11 -12.06 -11.50
C SER A 107 -2.70 -10.84 -10.78
N PHE A 108 -2.97 -9.79 -11.54
CA PHE A 108 -3.77 -8.69 -11.03
C PHE A 108 -5.24 -9.01 -11.23
N ILE A 109 -6.06 -8.78 -10.21
CA ILE A 109 -7.46 -9.19 -10.25
C ILE A 109 -8.35 -8.05 -9.81
N SER A 110 -9.37 -7.77 -10.59
CA SER A 110 -10.42 -6.81 -10.25
C SER A 110 -11.80 -7.40 -10.46
N PHE A 111 -12.75 -6.95 -9.65
CA PHE A 111 -14.12 -7.44 -9.64
C PHE A 111 -15.11 -6.35 -10.03
N THR A 112 -16.20 -6.76 -10.66
CA THR A 112 -17.45 -6.01 -10.72
C THR A 112 -18.54 -6.82 -10.04
N TYR A 113 -19.48 -6.13 -9.40
CA TYR A 113 -20.68 -6.73 -8.79
C TYR A 113 -21.87 -5.85 -9.13
N ASP A 114 -22.76 -6.39 -9.95
CA ASP A 114 -23.93 -5.68 -10.49
C ASP A 114 -25.10 -6.63 -10.75
N GLU A 115 -26.17 -6.14 -11.38
CA GLU A 115 -27.38 -6.91 -11.70
C GLU A 115 -27.14 -8.18 -12.53
N ARG A 116 -25.98 -8.30 -13.18
CA ARG A 116 -25.61 -9.50 -13.96
C ARG A 116 -24.96 -10.56 -13.09
N GLY A 117 -24.42 -10.18 -11.94
CA GLY A 117 -23.69 -11.04 -11.01
C GLY A 117 -22.30 -10.52 -10.68
N ILE A 118 -21.38 -11.43 -10.32
CA ILE A 118 -19.98 -11.14 -10.04
C ILE A 118 -19.17 -11.45 -11.30
N SER A 119 -18.33 -10.51 -11.73
CA SER A 119 -17.33 -10.77 -12.75
C SER A 119 -15.93 -10.47 -12.21
N ALA A 120 -14.95 -11.28 -12.58
CA ALA A 120 -13.54 -11.03 -12.30
C ALA A 120 -12.74 -10.92 -13.60
N LEU A 121 -11.91 -9.89 -13.70
CA LEU A 121 -10.87 -9.77 -14.72
C LEU A 121 -9.55 -10.19 -14.09
N VAL A 122 -8.99 -11.30 -14.56
CA VAL A 122 -7.69 -11.82 -14.16
C VAL A 122 -6.66 -11.38 -15.19
N ASP A 123 -5.86 -10.37 -14.87
CA ASP A 123 -4.82 -9.82 -15.74
C ASP A 123 -3.51 -10.57 -15.53
N CYS A 124 -3.14 -11.41 -16.49
CA CYS A 124 -1.92 -12.20 -16.50
C CYS A 124 -0.86 -11.67 -17.49
N ARG A 125 -0.98 -10.41 -17.95
CA ARG A 125 -0.02 -9.81 -18.88
C ARG A 125 1.39 -9.73 -18.32
N ASN A 126 2.34 -9.54 -19.26
CA ASN A 126 3.69 -9.05 -19.03
C ASN A 126 3.81 -7.65 -19.66
N GLY A 127 4.00 -6.63 -18.84
CA GLY A 127 3.86 -5.25 -19.29
C GLY A 127 2.45 -5.00 -19.82
N GLY A 128 2.34 -4.52 -21.08
CA GLY A 128 1.06 -4.30 -21.78
C GLY A 128 0.64 -5.45 -22.68
N ASN A 129 1.47 -6.47 -22.86
CA ASN A 129 1.23 -7.58 -23.79
C ASN A 129 0.97 -8.90 -23.06
N GLY A 130 0.57 -9.93 -23.80
CA GLY A 130 0.40 -11.28 -23.27
C GLY A 130 1.70 -11.89 -22.74
N VAL A 131 1.62 -12.66 -21.67
CA VAL A 131 2.77 -13.33 -21.07
C VAL A 131 3.20 -14.54 -21.90
N HIS A 132 4.53 -14.80 -21.99
CA HIS A 132 5.11 -15.97 -22.68
C HIS A 132 5.30 -17.11 -21.68
N LEU A 133 4.28 -17.93 -21.44
CA LEU A 133 4.36 -19.00 -20.43
C LEU A 133 5.30 -20.14 -20.80
N GLU A 134 5.54 -20.40 -22.10
CA GLU A 134 6.48 -21.44 -22.59
C GLU A 134 6.22 -22.82 -22.00
N GLY A 135 4.95 -23.17 -21.79
CA GLY A 135 4.51 -24.42 -21.20
C GLY A 135 4.48 -24.46 -19.67
N ARG A 136 4.87 -23.39 -18.96
CA ARG A 136 4.70 -23.29 -17.51
C ARG A 136 3.22 -23.35 -17.12
N LYS A 137 2.90 -24.12 -16.08
CA LYS A 137 1.64 -24.04 -15.35
C LYS A 137 1.79 -23.02 -14.23
N VAL A 138 1.00 -21.95 -14.24
CA VAL A 138 1.06 -20.87 -13.26
C VAL A 138 -0.23 -20.82 -12.46
N LEU A 139 -0.14 -20.86 -11.12
CA LEU A 139 -1.26 -20.55 -10.22
C LEU A 139 -1.49 -19.05 -10.26
N LEU A 140 -2.53 -18.61 -10.97
CA LEU A 140 -2.85 -17.18 -11.11
C LEU A 140 -3.43 -16.60 -9.82
N ALA A 141 -4.38 -17.33 -9.20
CA ALA A 141 -5.05 -16.89 -7.99
C ALA A 141 -5.66 -18.06 -7.21
N THR A 142 -5.86 -17.84 -5.92
CA THR A 142 -6.75 -18.64 -5.06
C THR A 142 -7.90 -17.75 -4.64
N PHE A 143 -9.08 -17.94 -5.24
CA PHE A 143 -10.31 -17.23 -4.86
C PHE A 143 -10.87 -17.82 -3.58
N ILE A 144 -11.45 -16.96 -2.73
CA ILE A 144 -12.15 -17.36 -1.51
C ILE A 144 -13.50 -16.64 -1.46
N ALA A 145 -14.54 -17.37 -1.11
CA ALA A 145 -15.87 -16.82 -0.84
C ALA A 145 -16.28 -17.13 0.60
N LYS A 146 -16.93 -16.20 1.28
CA LYS A 146 -17.43 -16.39 2.64
C LYS A 146 -18.71 -15.61 2.86
N GLU A 147 -19.71 -16.27 3.44
CA GLU A 147 -20.97 -15.67 3.90
C GLU A 147 -20.96 -15.60 5.43
N TYR A 148 -21.51 -14.52 5.96
CA TYR A 148 -21.66 -14.25 7.39
C TYR A 148 -23.10 -13.82 7.67
N GLU A 149 -23.66 -14.29 8.77
CA GLU A 149 -25.01 -13.96 9.22
C GLU A 149 -24.97 -13.29 10.60
N ASN A 150 -25.80 -12.27 10.81
CA ASN A 150 -26.01 -11.61 12.10
C ASN A 150 -24.72 -11.14 12.81
N ALA A 151 -23.75 -10.63 12.05
CA ALA A 151 -22.48 -10.15 12.57
C ALA A 151 -22.14 -8.74 12.06
N ASP A 152 -21.39 -8.00 12.86
CA ASP A 152 -20.88 -6.68 12.49
C ASP A 152 -20.02 -6.73 11.21
N VAL A 153 -20.31 -5.85 10.26
CA VAL A 153 -19.68 -5.84 8.93
C VAL A 153 -18.16 -5.68 8.96
N LEU A 154 -17.62 -4.86 9.87
CA LEU A 154 -16.18 -4.66 9.98
C LEU A 154 -15.50 -5.89 10.59
N SER A 155 -16.15 -6.54 11.54
CA SER A 155 -15.69 -7.82 12.11
C SER A 155 -15.69 -8.93 11.07
N CYS A 156 -16.74 -9.03 10.24
CA CYS A 156 -16.79 -9.96 9.10
C CYS A 156 -15.66 -9.70 8.12
N LEU A 157 -15.44 -8.44 7.75
CA LEU A 157 -14.35 -8.06 6.85
C LEU A 157 -12.98 -8.43 7.43
N LYS A 158 -12.72 -8.12 8.71
CA LYS A 158 -11.44 -8.46 9.35
C LYS A 158 -11.19 -9.97 9.41
N ASP A 159 -12.20 -10.76 9.75
CA ASP A 159 -12.12 -12.23 9.73
C ASP A 159 -11.84 -12.76 8.32
N TYR A 160 -12.53 -12.21 7.32
CA TYR A 160 -12.31 -12.57 5.93
C TYR A 160 -10.89 -12.24 5.45
N LEU A 161 -10.39 -11.04 5.75
CA LEU A 161 -9.04 -10.62 5.35
C LEU A 161 -7.94 -11.52 5.95
N LYS A 162 -8.14 -12.05 7.17
CA LYS A 162 -7.24 -13.05 7.76
C LYS A 162 -7.17 -14.35 6.95
N LYS A 163 -8.23 -14.71 6.21
CA LYS A 163 -8.21 -15.87 5.31
C LYS A 163 -7.46 -15.60 4.01
N LEU A 164 -7.32 -14.32 3.64
CA LEU A 164 -6.59 -13.92 2.43
C LEU A 164 -5.07 -13.88 2.63
N CYS A 165 -4.58 -13.65 3.85
CA CYS A 165 -3.16 -13.50 4.14
C CYS A 165 -2.71 -14.49 5.23
N ASP A 166 -2.00 -15.54 4.82
CA ASP A 166 -1.55 -16.59 5.75
C ASP A 166 -0.34 -16.16 6.60
N SER A 167 0.46 -15.20 6.13
CA SER A 167 1.75 -14.83 6.75
C SER A 167 2.05 -13.34 6.61
N PRO A 168 1.37 -12.47 7.38
CA PRO A 168 1.69 -11.05 7.39
C PRO A 168 3.10 -10.81 7.95
N LEU A 169 3.79 -9.80 7.44
CA LEU A 169 5.05 -9.32 7.98
C LEU A 169 4.79 -8.11 8.86
N LEU A 170 4.83 -8.30 10.18
CA LEU A 170 4.53 -7.23 11.13
C LEU A 170 5.79 -6.79 11.88
N PRO A 171 5.93 -5.50 12.24
CA PRO A 171 6.99 -5.05 13.13
C PRO A 171 6.79 -5.65 14.52
N LYS A 172 7.89 -5.90 15.22
CA LYS A 172 7.86 -6.44 16.60
C LYS A 172 7.56 -5.37 17.65
N GLU A 173 7.72 -4.11 17.28
CA GLU A 173 7.61 -2.95 18.14
C GLU A 173 6.63 -1.95 17.57
N ILE A 174 6.12 -1.07 18.41
CA ILE A 174 5.26 0.06 18.01
C ILE A 174 6.08 1.05 17.18
N ILE A 175 5.51 1.53 16.07
CA ILE A 175 6.20 2.41 15.13
C ILE A 175 5.61 3.81 15.19
N TYR A 176 6.42 4.80 15.57
CA TYR A 176 6.03 6.20 15.63
C TYR A 176 7.26 7.12 15.48
N GLY A 177 7.03 8.40 15.26
CA GLY A 177 8.09 9.40 15.23
C GLY A 177 7.91 10.48 14.19
N GLY A 178 9.02 10.97 13.63
CA GLY A 178 9.07 12.07 12.68
C GLY A 178 9.27 11.61 11.23
N ASN A 179 8.75 12.43 10.30
CA ASN A 179 9.10 12.42 8.88
C ASN A 179 9.16 13.85 8.40
N ASN A 180 10.26 14.27 7.79
CA ASN A 180 10.49 15.68 7.47
C ASN A 180 9.82 16.18 6.18
N TRP A 181 9.04 15.35 5.46
CA TRP A 181 8.54 15.70 4.12
C TRP A 181 7.68 16.97 4.13
N TYR A 182 6.58 16.99 4.90
CA TYR A 182 5.57 18.06 4.75
C TYR A 182 6.03 19.44 5.19
N TYR A 183 6.87 19.55 6.21
CA TYR A 183 7.40 20.85 6.57
C TYR A 183 8.55 21.30 5.67
N ALA A 184 9.36 20.38 5.15
CA ALA A 184 10.59 20.68 4.42
C ALA A 184 10.43 20.67 2.88
N TYR A 185 9.61 19.76 2.33
CA TYR A 185 9.46 19.56 0.88
C TYR A 185 10.81 19.52 0.12
N GLY A 186 11.76 18.76 0.69
CA GLY A 186 13.10 18.62 0.14
C GLY A 186 14.06 19.78 0.41
N LYS A 187 13.69 20.74 1.27
CA LYS A 187 14.56 21.84 1.68
C LYS A 187 15.27 21.57 3.02
N SER A 188 15.55 20.30 3.35
CA SER A 188 16.26 19.94 4.57
C SER A 188 17.75 19.75 4.35
N SER A 189 18.47 19.58 5.44
CA SER A 189 19.90 19.35 5.51
C SER A 189 20.25 18.47 6.71
N TYR A 190 21.46 17.96 6.77
CA TYR A 190 22.01 17.23 7.91
C TYR A 190 21.70 17.92 9.26
N LYS A 191 21.93 19.24 9.34
CA LYS A 191 21.71 19.99 10.57
C LYS A 191 20.23 20.01 11.00
N GLU A 192 19.32 20.14 10.04
CA GLU A 192 17.88 20.13 10.32
C GLU A 192 17.42 18.78 10.81
N ILE A 193 17.87 17.67 10.19
CA ILE A 193 17.55 16.31 10.66
C ILE A 193 18.06 16.07 12.08
N ILE A 194 19.22 16.58 12.45
CA ILE A 194 19.71 16.48 13.83
C ILE A 194 18.80 17.25 14.81
N PHE A 195 18.25 18.40 14.42
CA PHE A 195 17.26 19.10 15.24
C PHE A 195 15.95 18.34 15.35
N ASP A 196 15.48 17.75 14.26
CA ASP A 196 14.26 16.97 14.25
C ASP A 196 14.39 15.72 15.12
N ALA A 197 15.52 15.01 15.04
CA ALA A 197 15.82 13.88 15.91
C ALA A 197 15.83 14.26 17.40
N LYS A 198 16.43 15.43 17.76
CA LYS A 198 16.38 15.95 19.12
C LYS A 198 14.95 16.23 19.58
N LEU A 199 14.13 16.78 18.69
CA LEU A 199 12.72 17.02 18.98
C LEU A 199 11.98 15.71 19.24
N GLN A 200 12.18 14.69 18.39
CA GLN A 200 11.57 13.38 18.58
C GLN A 200 12.00 12.74 19.91
N ALA A 201 13.27 12.83 20.29
CA ALA A 201 13.75 12.37 21.59
C ALA A 201 13.05 13.07 22.77
N GLN A 202 12.84 14.38 22.66
CA GLN A 202 12.12 15.17 23.68
C GLN A 202 10.62 14.82 23.75
N LEU A 203 9.98 14.60 22.60
CA LEU A 203 8.56 14.23 22.54
C LEU A 203 8.31 12.83 23.11
N ALA A 204 9.26 11.93 22.93
CA ALA A 204 9.21 10.53 23.42
C ALA A 204 9.82 10.34 24.81
N GLU A 205 10.10 11.42 25.55
CA GLU A 205 10.68 11.34 26.89
C GLU A 205 9.84 10.45 27.82
N GLY A 206 10.49 9.46 28.45
CA GLY A 206 9.84 8.48 29.32
C GLY A 206 9.17 7.30 28.62
N ILE A 207 9.22 7.23 27.28
CA ILE A 207 8.75 6.08 26.49
C ILE A 207 9.94 5.15 26.21
N VAL A 208 9.80 3.87 26.56
CA VAL A 208 10.87 2.87 26.39
C VAL A 208 11.13 2.57 24.91
N ASN A 209 10.06 2.45 24.12
CA ASN A 209 10.17 2.24 22.70
C ASN A 209 10.63 3.52 22.00
N ARG A 210 11.75 3.45 21.26
CA ARG A 210 12.38 4.62 20.63
C ARG A 210 11.63 5.09 19.39
N PRO A 211 11.40 6.42 19.22
CA PRO A 211 10.78 6.96 18.00
C PRO A 211 11.72 6.88 16.80
N PHE A 212 11.15 6.96 15.59
CA PHE A 212 11.89 7.13 14.36
C PHE A 212 12.06 8.62 13.99
N GLU A 213 13.10 8.91 13.20
CA GLU A 213 13.20 10.11 12.37
C GLU A 213 13.48 9.66 10.93
N VAL A 214 12.52 9.84 10.03
CA VAL A 214 12.58 9.41 8.64
C VAL A 214 12.99 10.57 7.75
N ILE A 215 14.16 10.47 7.14
CA ILE A 215 14.69 11.43 6.17
C ILE A 215 14.02 11.17 4.82
N ASP A 216 13.14 12.07 4.39
CA ASP A 216 12.41 11.96 3.14
C ASP A 216 13.21 12.51 1.93
N ASP A 217 12.65 12.54 0.72
CA ASP A 217 13.32 12.88 -0.55
C ASP A 217 14.23 14.13 -0.49
N CYS A 218 15.20 14.18 -1.37
CA CYS A 218 16.21 15.24 -1.56
C CYS A 218 17.44 15.18 -0.64
N TRP A 219 17.68 14.08 0.07
CA TRP A 219 18.97 13.80 0.71
C TRP A 219 20.02 13.34 -0.32
N GLN A 220 19.61 12.69 -1.38
CA GLN A 220 20.41 12.12 -2.44
C GLN A 220 20.76 13.15 -3.54
N LYS A 221 21.69 12.77 -4.44
CA LYS A 221 22.21 13.65 -5.51
C LYS A 221 21.17 14.23 -6.45
N HIS A 222 20.16 13.46 -6.80
CA HIS A 222 19.10 13.87 -7.75
C HIS A 222 17.74 13.75 -7.11
N LYS A 223 16.95 14.81 -7.11
CA LYS A 223 15.58 14.81 -6.61
C LYS A 223 14.80 13.62 -7.20
N CYS A 224 14.13 12.87 -6.34
CA CYS A 224 13.32 11.70 -6.68
C CYS A 224 14.04 10.64 -7.52
N ALA A 225 15.38 10.53 -7.44
CA ALA A 225 16.13 9.54 -8.24
C ALA A 225 17.52 9.25 -7.68
N GLY A 226 18.00 8.00 -7.88
CA GLY A 226 19.39 7.65 -7.66
C GLY A 226 20.38 8.33 -8.65
N PRO A 227 21.70 8.09 -8.45
CA PRO A 227 22.27 7.14 -7.50
C PRO A 227 21.96 7.56 -6.05
N TRP A 228 21.71 6.58 -5.20
CA TRP A 228 21.32 6.77 -3.80
C TRP A 228 22.56 7.05 -2.95
N LEU A 229 23.24 8.15 -3.31
CA LEU A 229 24.42 8.70 -2.66
C LEU A 229 24.10 10.10 -2.14
N PRO A 230 24.64 10.52 -0.99
CA PRO A 230 24.31 11.80 -0.38
C PRO A 230 24.71 12.99 -1.26
N ASN A 231 23.93 14.04 -1.20
CA ASN A 231 24.26 15.33 -1.79
C ASN A 231 25.13 16.17 -0.85
N ARG A 232 25.51 17.40 -1.29
CA ARG A 232 26.38 18.29 -0.52
C ARG A 232 25.83 18.73 0.85
N LYS A 233 24.51 18.66 1.07
CA LYS A 233 23.86 19.06 2.32
C LYS A 233 23.92 17.95 3.38
N PHE A 234 24.01 16.70 2.96
CA PHE A 234 23.98 15.53 3.84
C PHE A 234 25.36 14.89 4.04
N LYS A 235 26.24 14.93 3.04
CA LYS A 235 27.65 14.50 3.02
C LYS A 235 27.93 13.10 3.56
N ASP A 236 27.67 12.82 4.84
CA ASP A 236 28.01 11.59 5.55
C ASP A 236 26.78 11.00 6.21
N MET A 237 26.16 10.01 5.56
CA MET A 237 24.92 9.38 6.02
C MET A 237 25.15 8.37 7.15
N GLU A 238 26.30 7.73 7.19
CA GLU A 238 26.68 6.82 8.28
C GLU A 238 26.84 7.57 9.60
N LYS A 239 27.57 8.69 9.56
CA LYS A 239 27.68 9.59 10.72
C LYS A 239 26.33 10.13 11.17
N LEU A 240 25.47 10.54 10.22
CA LEU A 240 24.12 11.03 10.52
C LEU A 240 23.28 9.97 11.22
N ALA A 241 23.24 8.74 10.70
CA ALA A 241 22.51 7.64 11.31
C ALA A 241 23.02 7.32 12.74
N ARG A 242 24.34 7.35 12.93
CA ARG A 242 24.95 7.15 14.26
C ARG A 242 24.55 8.27 15.23
N GLU A 243 24.65 9.52 14.86
CA GLU A 243 24.27 10.66 15.72
C GLU A 243 22.78 10.62 16.10
N ILE A 244 21.90 10.23 15.17
CA ILE A 244 20.47 10.03 15.46
C ILE A 244 20.29 8.93 16.54
N LYS A 245 21.01 7.82 16.42
CA LYS A 245 20.96 6.72 17.41
C LYS A 245 21.47 7.13 18.78
N GLU A 246 22.53 7.92 18.84
CA GLU A 246 23.08 8.47 20.08
C GLU A 246 22.09 9.37 20.83
N MET A 247 21.12 9.95 20.15
CA MET A 247 20.02 10.70 20.75
C MET A 247 18.84 9.84 21.25
N GLY A 248 18.93 8.51 21.12
CA GLY A 248 17.83 7.61 21.44
C GLY A 248 16.73 7.56 20.39
N VAL A 249 16.99 7.95 19.13
CA VAL A 249 16.08 7.95 18.01
C VAL A 249 16.54 6.94 16.97
N ARG A 250 15.63 6.36 16.22
CA ARG A 250 15.94 5.38 15.17
C ARG A 250 15.96 6.04 13.78
N PRO A 251 17.02 5.90 13.00
CA PRO A 251 17.12 6.56 11.69
C PRO A 251 16.31 5.80 10.63
N GLY A 252 15.45 6.52 9.91
CA GLY A 252 14.74 6.05 8.73
C GLY A 252 15.14 6.86 7.49
N ILE A 253 14.94 6.29 6.29
CA ILE A 253 15.31 6.93 5.02
C ILE A 253 14.34 6.58 3.90
N TRP A 254 14.08 7.56 3.04
CA TRP A 254 13.24 7.41 1.86
C TRP A 254 14.08 7.11 0.60
N VAL A 255 13.55 6.24 -0.28
CA VAL A 255 14.12 5.90 -1.58
C VAL A 255 13.05 5.68 -2.65
N ARG A 256 13.45 5.82 -3.94
CA ARG A 256 12.69 5.46 -5.12
C ARG A 256 13.55 4.54 -5.99
N LEU A 257 13.54 3.27 -5.69
CA LEU A 257 14.54 2.30 -6.14
C LEU A 257 14.62 2.12 -7.66
N LEU A 258 13.47 2.21 -8.36
CA LEU A 258 13.43 1.98 -9.81
C LEU A 258 13.89 3.19 -10.63
N ARG A 259 13.90 4.41 -10.05
CA ARG A 259 14.34 5.60 -10.78
C ARG A 259 15.79 5.93 -10.44
N ASN A 260 16.69 5.71 -11.39
CA ASN A 260 18.11 5.97 -11.19
C ASN A 260 18.72 6.70 -12.40
N LYS A 261 19.52 7.75 -12.13
CA LYS A 261 20.19 8.60 -13.12
C LYS A 261 21.70 8.34 -13.19
N ASP A 262 22.19 7.25 -12.60
CA ASP A 262 23.60 6.89 -12.73
C ASP A 262 23.95 6.66 -14.21
N ARG A 263 25.09 7.24 -14.62
CA ARG A 263 25.58 7.17 -16.00
C ARG A 263 25.99 5.74 -16.45
N HIS A 264 26.23 4.86 -15.49
CA HIS A 264 26.62 3.47 -15.75
C HIS A 264 25.42 2.56 -16.03
N ILE A 265 24.19 3.03 -15.75
CA ILE A 265 22.98 2.30 -16.05
C ILE A 265 22.69 2.37 -17.54
N ARG A 266 22.85 1.24 -18.22
CA ARG A 266 22.59 1.09 -19.66
C ARG A 266 21.11 1.17 -20.01
N ARG A 267 20.81 1.41 -21.27
CA ARG A 267 19.41 1.56 -21.75
C ARG A 267 18.63 0.24 -21.70
N ASP A 268 19.31 -0.90 -21.92
CA ASP A 268 18.71 -2.24 -21.87
C ASP A 268 18.27 -2.67 -20.46
N MET A 269 18.89 -2.10 -19.43
CA MET A 269 18.51 -2.29 -18.03
C MET A 269 17.24 -1.54 -17.63
N LYS A 270 16.59 -0.82 -18.55
CA LYS A 270 15.44 0.04 -18.25
C LYS A 270 14.20 -0.40 -19.01
N ILE A 271 13.08 -0.37 -18.34
CA ILE A 271 11.74 -0.61 -18.93
C ILE A 271 11.56 0.32 -20.15
N LEU A 272 11.23 -0.27 -21.30
CA LEU A 272 10.79 0.46 -22.49
C LEU A 272 9.28 0.49 -22.55
N ARG A 273 8.68 1.54 -21.98
CA ARG A 273 7.25 1.78 -22.05
C ARG A 273 6.95 2.93 -23.02
N GLY A 274 6.36 2.61 -24.16
CA GLY A 274 6.26 3.53 -25.30
C GLY A 274 7.63 3.98 -25.78
N LYS A 275 7.89 5.30 -25.82
CA LYS A 275 9.20 5.88 -26.21
C LYS A 275 10.12 6.18 -25.03
N LYS A 276 9.68 5.93 -23.79
CA LYS A 276 10.38 6.35 -22.56
C LYS A 276 11.16 5.19 -21.95
N ARG A 277 12.40 5.48 -21.49
CA ARG A 277 13.25 4.59 -20.72
C ARG A 277 13.78 5.34 -19.49
N GLN A 278 13.04 5.29 -18.39
CA GLN A 278 13.37 6.09 -17.19
C GLN A 278 13.62 5.23 -15.96
N TYR A 279 13.02 4.04 -15.87
CA TYR A 279 12.99 3.20 -14.70
C TYR A 279 13.75 1.92 -14.94
N LEU A 280 14.47 1.43 -13.93
CA LEU A 280 15.11 0.13 -13.95
C LEU A 280 14.06 -0.96 -14.17
N ASP A 281 14.41 -1.95 -14.96
CA ASP A 281 13.61 -3.15 -15.14
C ASP A 281 13.96 -4.16 -14.03
N PRO A 282 13.06 -4.44 -13.08
CA PRO A 282 13.38 -5.32 -11.96
C PRO A 282 13.53 -6.79 -12.37
N THR A 283 13.29 -7.13 -13.63
CA THR A 283 13.53 -8.47 -14.19
C THR A 283 14.91 -8.60 -14.85
N HIS A 284 15.63 -7.48 -15.08
CA HIS A 284 16.95 -7.49 -15.65
C HIS A 284 18.00 -7.79 -14.56
N PRO A 285 18.84 -8.83 -14.69
CA PRO A 285 19.78 -9.24 -13.64
C PRO A 285 20.66 -8.12 -13.10
N GLU A 286 21.31 -7.34 -13.98
CA GLU A 286 22.16 -6.23 -13.54
C GLU A 286 21.36 -5.09 -12.88
N ALA A 287 20.11 -4.88 -13.25
CA ALA A 287 19.26 -3.90 -12.56
C ALA A 287 18.93 -4.36 -11.14
N GLN A 288 18.71 -5.66 -10.94
CA GLN A 288 18.52 -6.25 -9.61
C GLN A 288 19.75 -6.04 -8.73
N GLU A 289 20.96 -6.24 -9.27
CA GLU A 289 22.20 -5.99 -8.53
C GLU A 289 22.38 -4.52 -8.13
N TYR A 290 22.01 -3.56 -9.00
CA TYR A 290 22.00 -2.15 -8.63
C TYR A 290 21.03 -1.85 -7.48
N ILE A 291 19.82 -2.40 -7.54
CA ILE A 291 18.80 -2.21 -6.49
C ILE A 291 19.30 -2.80 -5.18
N ARG A 292 19.82 -4.03 -5.21
CA ARG A 292 20.37 -4.72 -4.04
C ARG A 292 21.51 -3.92 -3.41
N ALA A 293 22.50 -3.52 -4.21
CA ALA A 293 23.67 -2.76 -3.73
C ALA A 293 23.28 -1.39 -3.13
N ASP A 294 22.27 -0.73 -3.67
CA ASP A 294 21.76 0.53 -3.11
C ASP A 294 21.11 0.31 -1.73
N ILE A 295 20.31 -0.74 -1.55
CA ILE A 295 19.67 -1.07 -0.27
C ILE A 295 20.72 -1.52 0.77
N GLU A 296 21.63 -2.41 0.40
CA GLU A 296 22.69 -2.90 1.28
C GLU A 296 23.62 -1.78 1.75
N ARG A 297 23.91 -0.79 0.89
CA ARG A 297 24.66 0.40 1.26
C ARG A 297 23.93 1.24 2.30
N ILE A 298 22.62 1.46 2.13
CA ILE A 298 21.79 2.20 3.08
C ILE A 298 21.74 1.47 4.44
N LYS A 299 21.58 0.15 4.41
CA LYS A 299 21.66 -0.70 5.60
C LYS A 299 23.06 -0.58 6.26
N GLY A 300 24.12 -0.62 5.47
CA GLY A 300 25.50 -0.46 5.92
C GLY A 300 25.78 0.87 6.60
N TRP A 301 25.08 1.95 6.26
CA TRP A 301 25.13 3.22 6.98
C TRP A 301 24.44 3.19 8.34
N GLY A 302 23.71 2.11 8.65
CA GLY A 302 23.05 1.92 9.94
C GLY A 302 21.63 2.45 10.02
N PHE A 303 20.94 2.69 8.90
CA PHE A 303 19.51 2.97 8.91
C PHE A 303 18.73 1.73 9.35
N GLU A 304 17.64 1.95 10.09
CA GLU A 304 16.80 0.90 10.67
C GLU A 304 15.42 0.80 10.00
N LEU A 305 15.07 1.79 9.17
CA LEU A 305 13.82 1.83 8.42
C LEU A 305 14.06 2.40 7.03
N MET A 306 13.46 1.77 6.01
CA MET A 306 13.44 2.25 4.64
C MET A 306 12.01 2.45 4.15
N LYS A 307 11.68 3.68 3.74
CA LYS A 307 10.43 4.02 3.05
C LYS A 307 10.70 4.00 1.55
N HIS A 308 10.24 2.96 0.85
CA HIS A 308 10.35 2.93 -0.61
C HIS A 308 9.04 3.38 -1.26
N ASP A 309 9.17 4.20 -2.30
CA ASP A 309 8.08 4.90 -2.92
C ASP A 309 8.03 4.72 -4.43
N PHE A 310 6.89 5.04 -5.05
CA PHE A 310 6.66 5.08 -6.50
C PHE A 310 6.79 3.75 -7.24
N SER A 311 6.78 2.60 -6.57
CA SER A 311 7.02 1.33 -7.26
C SER A 311 5.90 0.98 -8.24
N SER A 312 4.64 1.18 -7.89
CA SER A 312 3.50 0.94 -8.79
C SER A 312 3.54 1.87 -10.01
N PHE A 313 3.74 3.17 -9.79
CA PHE A 313 3.87 4.15 -10.89
C PHE A 313 5.09 3.88 -11.78
N ASP A 314 6.24 3.58 -11.20
CA ASP A 314 7.48 3.35 -11.97
C ASP A 314 7.37 2.10 -12.86
N LEU A 315 6.72 1.05 -12.36
CA LEU A 315 6.48 -0.18 -13.13
C LEU A 315 5.44 0.01 -14.25
N PHE A 316 4.29 0.65 -13.95
CA PHE A 316 3.13 0.61 -14.84
C PHE A 316 2.76 1.95 -15.50
N GLY A 317 3.17 3.09 -14.94
CA GLY A 317 3.05 4.42 -15.55
C GLY A 317 1.87 5.24 -15.13
N ASP A 318 0.96 4.69 -14.34
CA ASP A 318 -0.24 5.35 -13.85
C ASP A 318 -0.32 5.26 -12.32
N TYR A 319 -0.98 6.23 -11.67
CA TYR A 319 -1.35 6.13 -10.25
C TYR A 319 -2.68 5.40 -10.10
N GLY A 320 -2.90 4.78 -8.95
CA GLY A 320 -4.13 4.02 -8.66
C GLY A 320 -5.42 4.79 -8.90
N ARG A 321 -5.41 6.11 -8.66
CA ARG A 321 -6.57 6.99 -8.96
C ARG A 321 -6.99 7.00 -10.43
N ASP A 322 -6.02 6.79 -11.33
CA ASP A 322 -6.21 6.83 -12.79
C ASP A 322 -6.50 5.43 -13.36
N LEU A 323 -6.40 4.39 -12.52
CA LEU A 323 -6.66 2.99 -12.89
C LEU A 323 -8.12 2.62 -12.65
N ASN A 324 -8.59 1.60 -13.38
CA ASN A 324 -9.89 0.98 -13.20
C ASN A 324 -9.75 -0.55 -13.21
N GLU A 325 -9.92 -1.18 -14.35
CA GLU A 325 -9.93 -2.64 -14.49
C GLU A 325 -8.54 -3.28 -14.51
N THR A 326 -7.50 -2.52 -14.90
CA THR A 326 -6.13 -3.01 -15.09
C THR A 326 -5.09 -2.03 -14.57
N VAL A 327 -3.88 -2.51 -14.29
CA VAL A 327 -2.75 -1.72 -13.72
C VAL A 327 -1.96 -0.93 -14.75
N THR A 328 -2.17 -1.16 -16.03
CA THR A 328 -1.58 -0.36 -17.12
C THR A 328 -2.51 -0.27 -18.30
N LYS A 329 -2.60 0.94 -18.87
CA LYS A 329 -3.38 1.24 -20.07
C LYS A 329 -2.52 1.22 -21.34
N ILE A 330 -1.21 1.05 -21.21
CA ILE A 330 -0.25 1.14 -22.31
C ILE A 330 0.03 -0.26 -22.81
N ASP A 331 -0.32 -0.53 -24.06
CA ASP A 331 0.00 -1.77 -24.78
C ASP A 331 1.35 -1.68 -25.52
N GLY A 332 1.82 -2.79 -26.09
CA GLY A 332 2.96 -2.85 -26.99
C GLY A 332 4.32 -2.82 -26.29
N TRP A 333 4.41 -3.25 -25.03
CA TRP A 333 5.66 -3.32 -24.30
C TRP A 333 5.74 -4.54 -23.37
N HIS A 334 6.96 -4.96 -23.04
CA HIS A 334 7.28 -6.05 -22.12
C HIS A 334 8.35 -5.63 -21.15
N PHE A 335 8.44 -6.34 -20.00
CA PHE A 335 9.63 -6.40 -19.20
C PHE A 335 10.73 -7.22 -19.91
N TYR A 336 11.95 -7.18 -19.40
CA TYR A 336 13.10 -7.95 -19.93
C TYR A 336 12.80 -9.45 -19.90
N ASP A 337 12.35 -9.99 -18.76
CA ASP A 337 11.85 -11.35 -18.65
C ASP A 337 10.37 -11.41 -19.05
N LYS A 338 10.09 -11.90 -20.24
CA LYS A 338 8.74 -12.00 -20.80
C LYS A 338 7.94 -13.18 -20.28
N THR A 339 8.57 -14.08 -19.52
CA THR A 339 7.94 -15.32 -19.07
C THR A 339 7.12 -15.17 -17.80
N LYS A 340 7.26 -14.05 -17.10
CA LYS A 340 6.58 -13.73 -15.85
C LYS A 340 5.39 -12.81 -16.04
N THR A 341 4.33 -13.02 -15.31
CA THR A 341 3.22 -12.06 -15.25
C THR A 341 3.64 -10.78 -14.54
N ASN A 342 2.89 -9.69 -14.73
CA ASN A 342 3.09 -8.44 -14.02
C ASN A 342 3.09 -8.63 -12.48
N ALA A 343 2.22 -9.50 -11.97
CA ALA A 343 2.16 -9.78 -10.53
C ALA A 343 3.37 -10.58 -10.04
N GLU A 344 3.84 -11.59 -10.78
CA GLU A 344 5.09 -12.30 -10.46
C GLU A 344 6.28 -11.32 -10.40
N ILE A 345 6.34 -10.35 -11.32
CA ILE A 345 7.41 -9.33 -11.37
C ILE A 345 7.36 -8.42 -10.13
N VAL A 346 6.17 -7.97 -9.74
CA VAL A 346 5.98 -7.16 -8.53
C VAL A 346 6.38 -7.93 -7.28
N LEU A 347 5.95 -9.18 -7.16
CA LEU A 347 6.28 -10.05 -6.02
C LEU A 347 7.81 -10.28 -5.93
N ASP A 348 8.47 -10.57 -7.05
CA ASP A 348 9.91 -10.78 -7.07
C ASP A 348 10.68 -9.50 -6.73
N PHE A 349 10.20 -8.34 -7.19
CA PHE A 349 10.77 -7.06 -6.83
C PHE A 349 10.63 -6.77 -5.33
N TYR A 350 9.48 -7.03 -4.73
CA TYR A 350 9.30 -6.82 -3.29
C TYR A 350 10.07 -7.85 -2.44
N ARG A 351 10.23 -9.08 -2.92
CA ARG A 351 11.15 -10.08 -2.30
C ARG A 351 12.59 -9.60 -2.35
N LEU A 352 13.06 -9.10 -3.50
CA LEU A 352 14.39 -8.52 -3.63
C LEU A 352 14.62 -7.39 -2.61
N ILE A 353 13.65 -6.49 -2.44
CA ILE A 353 13.73 -5.40 -1.45
C ILE A 353 13.81 -5.98 -0.02
N LYS A 354 12.92 -6.91 0.32
CA LYS A 354 12.88 -7.54 1.65
C LYS A 354 14.20 -8.24 1.98
N ASP A 355 14.71 -9.03 1.06
CA ASP A 355 15.95 -9.80 1.25
C ASP A 355 17.16 -8.88 1.42
N ALA A 356 17.29 -7.83 0.60
CA ALA A 356 18.37 -6.85 0.70
C ALA A 356 18.26 -5.98 1.97
N ALA A 357 17.06 -5.63 2.39
CA ALA A 357 16.81 -4.85 3.60
C ALA A 357 17.17 -5.64 4.88
N GLY A 358 16.99 -6.97 4.87
CA GLY A 358 17.26 -7.82 6.04
C GLY A 358 16.45 -7.38 7.25
N ASP A 359 17.11 -6.88 8.30
CA ASP A 359 16.45 -6.46 9.54
C ASP A 359 15.87 -5.04 9.52
N MET A 360 16.11 -4.27 8.45
CA MET A 360 15.47 -2.95 8.34
C MET A 360 13.96 -3.10 8.20
N LEU A 361 13.21 -2.25 8.90
CA LEU A 361 11.78 -2.12 8.65
C LEU A 361 11.53 -1.53 7.26
N ILE A 362 10.47 -1.95 6.61
CA ILE A 362 10.11 -1.50 5.26
C ILE A 362 8.74 -0.84 5.33
N ILE A 363 8.66 0.42 4.88
CA ILE A 363 7.41 1.10 4.54
C ILE A 363 7.25 1.07 3.03
N GLY A 364 6.18 0.46 2.53
CA GLY A 364 5.73 0.62 1.16
C GLY A 364 4.84 1.86 1.04
N CYS A 365 5.23 2.85 0.22
CA CYS A 365 4.48 4.10 0.11
C CYS A 365 3.57 4.15 -1.12
N ASP A 366 4.07 3.89 -2.29
CA ASP A 366 3.30 3.74 -3.54
C ASP A 366 3.54 2.32 -4.07
N THR A 367 2.91 1.36 -3.40
CA THR A 367 3.08 -0.07 -3.64
C THR A 367 1.75 -0.72 -4.04
N VAL A 368 1.82 -1.81 -4.77
CA VAL A 368 0.65 -2.66 -5.02
C VAL A 368 0.27 -3.33 -3.70
N SER A 369 -0.75 -2.79 -3.03
CA SER A 369 -1.04 -3.05 -1.62
C SER A 369 -1.24 -4.54 -1.28
N HIS A 370 -2.02 -5.25 -2.08
CA HIS A 370 -2.30 -6.67 -1.84
C HIS A 370 -1.09 -7.59 -2.07
N LEU A 371 -0.26 -7.26 -3.07
CA LEU A 371 0.95 -8.03 -3.38
C LEU A 371 2.12 -7.73 -2.44
N CYS A 372 2.09 -6.62 -1.69
CA CYS A 372 3.12 -6.33 -0.71
C CYS A 372 2.85 -6.96 0.67
N ALA A 373 1.65 -7.52 0.91
CA ALA A 373 1.33 -8.22 2.14
C ALA A 373 2.29 -9.40 2.38
N GLY A 374 2.88 -9.48 3.58
CA GLY A 374 3.94 -10.43 3.92
C GLY A 374 5.34 -10.06 3.42
N LEU A 375 5.49 -8.96 2.66
CA LEU A 375 6.77 -8.50 2.07
C LEU A 375 7.19 -7.12 2.58
N VAL A 376 6.27 -6.31 3.12
CA VAL A 376 6.55 -5.06 3.82
C VAL A 376 5.97 -5.11 5.23
N HIS A 377 6.57 -4.40 6.17
CA HIS A 377 6.10 -4.33 7.55
C HIS A 377 4.94 -3.34 7.70
N ILE A 378 5.02 -2.25 6.96
CA ILE A 378 4.11 -1.10 7.01
C ILE A 378 3.75 -0.74 5.57
N ASN A 379 2.48 -0.47 5.29
CA ASN A 379 2.05 -0.03 3.97
C ASN A 379 1.18 1.22 4.05
N ARG A 380 1.50 2.22 3.24
CA ARG A 380 0.72 3.44 3.09
C ARG A 380 -0.64 3.13 2.48
N ILE A 381 -1.70 3.47 3.19
CA ILE A 381 -3.07 3.15 2.78
C ILE A 381 -3.77 4.28 2.01
N GLY A 382 -3.39 5.54 2.23
CA GLY A 382 -3.90 6.72 1.53
C GLY A 382 -2.83 7.53 0.83
N ASP A 383 -3.22 8.39 -0.12
CA ASP A 383 -2.33 9.40 -0.72
C ASP A 383 -1.91 10.44 0.34
N ASP A 384 -1.01 11.35 0.00
CA ASP A 384 -0.46 12.34 0.92
C ASP A 384 -1.53 13.22 1.59
N THR A 385 -1.54 13.28 2.93
CA THR A 385 -2.37 14.21 3.71
C THR A 385 -1.88 15.65 3.60
N SER A 386 -0.61 15.84 3.34
CA SER A 386 0.14 17.08 3.08
C SER A 386 0.30 18.10 4.22
N GLY A 387 -0.58 18.13 5.21
CA GLY A 387 -0.55 19.13 6.29
C GLY A 387 -0.79 20.58 5.87
N ARG A 388 -1.17 20.80 4.61
CA ARG A 388 -1.43 22.14 4.03
C ARG A 388 -2.88 22.36 3.63
N GLU A 389 -3.54 21.31 3.21
CA GLU A 389 -4.91 21.30 2.71
C GLU A 389 -5.74 20.36 3.58
N TRP A 390 -6.69 20.90 4.33
CA TRP A 390 -7.53 20.10 5.22
C TRP A 390 -8.33 19.04 4.50
N ASP A 391 -8.81 19.33 3.29
CA ASP A 391 -9.53 18.35 2.45
C ASP A 391 -8.68 17.12 2.12
N ARG A 392 -7.38 17.28 2.00
CA ARG A 392 -6.48 16.11 1.81
C ARG A 392 -6.42 15.24 3.08
N THR A 393 -6.35 15.82 4.27
CA THR A 393 -6.40 15.07 5.53
C THR A 393 -7.72 14.30 5.66
N ARG A 394 -8.85 14.95 5.35
CA ARG A 394 -10.18 14.30 5.37
C ARG A 394 -10.24 13.11 4.42
N ARG A 395 -9.85 13.29 3.16
CA ARG A 395 -9.95 12.29 2.10
C ARG A 395 -8.84 11.25 2.18
N MET A 396 -7.59 11.67 2.27
CA MET A 396 -6.45 10.76 2.22
C MET A 396 -6.14 10.14 3.58
N GLY A 397 -6.45 10.83 4.67
CA GLY A 397 -6.30 10.35 6.04
C GLY A 397 -7.57 9.64 6.54
N VAL A 398 -8.62 10.39 6.86
CA VAL A 398 -9.80 9.87 7.58
C VAL A 398 -10.56 8.84 6.76
N ASN A 399 -10.88 9.11 5.47
CA ASN A 399 -11.55 8.14 4.62
C ASN A 399 -10.76 6.83 4.53
N THR A 400 -9.47 6.92 4.21
CA THR A 400 -8.67 5.71 3.98
C THR A 400 -8.46 4.92 5.26
N LEU A 401 -8.28 5.59 6.40
CA LEU A 401 -8.21 4.94 7.70
C LEU A 401 -9.51 4.18 8.00
N ALA A 402 -10.66 4.82 7.83
CA ALA A 402 -11.96 4.21 8.12
C ALA A 402 -12.23 2.94 7.30
N PHE A 403 -11.99 2.99 5.99
CA PHE A 403 -12.39 1.91 5.08
C PHE A 403 -11.30 0.84 4.85
N ARG A 404 -10.05 1.08 5.28
CA ARG A 404 -8.95 0.10 5.18
C ARG A 404 -8.41 -0.34 6.55
N LEU A 405 -8.97 0.14 7.65
CA LEU A 405 -8.54 -0.22 9.01
C LEU A 405 -8.51 -1.74 9.24
N MET A 406 -9.42 -2.48 8.63
CA MET A 406 -9.51 -3.93 8.80
C MET A 406 -8.32 -4.69 8.21
N GLN A 407 -7.49 -4.06 7.36
CA GLN A 407 -6.22 -4.60 6.87
C GLN A 407 -5.10 -4.48 7.92
N ASN A 408 -5.27 -3.59 8.92
CA ASN A 408 -4.25 -3.33 9.94
C ASN A 408 -3.96 -4.60 10.75
N GLU A 409 -2.68 -4.96 10.87
CA GLU A 409 -2.19 -6.18 11.51
C GLU A 409 -2.63 -7.50 10.83
N VAL A 410 -3.32 -7.41 9.70
CA VAL A 410 -3.78 -8.58 8.93
C VAL A 410 -2.94 -8.78 7.67
N PHE A 411 -2.62 -7.71 6.96
CA PHE A 411 -1.71 -7.72 5.80
C PHE A 411 -0.34 -7.12 6.16
N TYR A 412 -0.35 -6.02 6.88
CA TYR A 412 0.76 -5.17 7.32
C TYR A 412 0.24 -4.21 8.38
N MET A 413 1.09 -3.33 8.92
CA MET A 413 0.61 -2.15 9.65
C MET A 413 0.16 -1.09 8.63
N CYS A 414 -1.05 -0.55 8.80
CA CYS A 414 -1.62 0.47 7.92
C CYS A 414 -1.04 1.85 8.23
N ASP A 415 -0.22 2.43 7.35
CA ASP A 415 0.25 3.81 7.49
C ASP A 415 -0.79 4.78 6.91
N ALA A 416 -1.47 5.51 7.78
CA ALA A 416 -2.45 6.54 7.42
C ALA A 416 -1.82 7.92 7.14
N ASP A 417 -0.50 7.97 7.00
CA ASP A 417 0.32 9.15 6.78
C ASP A 417 0.53 10.05 8.01
N CYS A 418 1.24 11.13 7.81
CA CYS A 418 1.69 12.03 8.86
C CYS A 418 0.63 13.05 9.30
N VAL A 419 0.72 13.47 10.56
CA VAL A 419 0.15 14.75 10.99
C VAL A 419 1.15 15.86 10.60
N GLY A 420 0.83 16.61 9.55
CA GLY A 420 1.68 17.70 9.08
C GLY A 420 1.43 18.98 9.85
N ILE A 421 2.41 19.47 10.62
CA ILE A 421 2.30 20.67 11.44
C ILE A 421 3.12 21.80 10.80
N LEU A 422 2.43 22.69 10.09
CA LEU A 422 3.02 23.82 9.40
C LEU A 422 2.38 25.13 9.88
N LYS A 423 3.21 26.13 10.06
CA LYS A 423 2.73 27.48 10.37
C LYS A 423 1.91 28.03 9.20
N ASP A 424 0.79 28.70 9.51
CA ASP A 424 -0.05 29.43 8.56
C ASP A 424 -0.79 28.56 7.51
N TYR A 425 -0.94 27.23 7.77
CA TYR A 425 -1.70 26.33 6.91
C TYR A 425 -2.95 25.78 7.63
N ILE A 426 -2.97 24.50 7.97
CA ILE A 426 -4.11 23.91 8.68
C ILE A 426 -4.10 24.40 10.15
N PRO A 427 -5.19 25.01 10.64
CA PRO A 427 -5.30 25.41 12.05
C PRO A 427 -5.08 24.22 12.99
N TRP A 428 -4.44 24.48 14.15
CA TRP A 428 -4.12 23.42 15.09
C TRP A 428 -5.38 22.74 15.65
N GLU A 429 -6.47 23.46 15.78
CA GLU A 429 -7.77 22.94 16.20
C GLU A 429 -8.28 21.80 15.28
N LYS A 430 -7.99 21.86 13.99
CA LYS A 430 -8.28 20.79 13.02
C LYS A 430 -7.24 19.68 13.09
N ASN A 431 -5.96 20.02 12.99
CA ASN A 431 -4.89 19.01 13.01
C ASN A 431 -4.81 18.21 14.33
N SER A 432 -5.17 18.84 15.47
CA SER A 432 -5.23 18.13 16.74
C SER A 432 -6.30 17.04 16.79
N GLN A 433 -7.40 17.18 16.05
CA GLN A 433 -8.39 16.13 15.90
C GLN A 433 -7.83 14.94 15.11
N TRP A 434 -7.09 15.20 14.03
CA TRP A 434 -6.40 14.15 13.27
C TRP A 434 -5.33 13.45 14.10
N LEU A 435 -4.53 14.21 14.85
CA LEU A 435 -3.55 13.65 15.79
C LEU A 435 -4.24 12.76 16.85
N HIS A 436 -5.35 13.25 17.41
CA HIS A 436 -6.13 12.50 18.40
C HIS A 436 -6.66 11.18 17.81
N LEU A 437 -7.27 11.22 16.63
CA LEU A 437 -7.78 10.02 15.98
C LEU A 437 -6.66 9.00 15.72
N LEU A 438 -5.51 9.43 15.20
CA LEU A 438 -4.38 8.56 14.93
C LEU A 438 -3.77 7.98 16.22
N SER A 439 -3.77 8.71 17.32
CA SER A 439 -3.21 8.21 18.59
C SER A 439 -3.94 6.99 19.16
N TYR A 440 -5.19 6.76 18.75
CA TYR A 440 -5.99 5.59 19.16
C TYR A 440 -6.10 4.50 18.09
N SER A 441 -5.59 4.74 16.88
CA SER A 441 -5.89 3.88 15.72
C SER A 441 -5.14 2.54 15.69
N ASN A 442 -4.17 2.32 16.57
CA ASN A 442 -3.21 1.20 16.52
C ASN A 442 -2.45 1.09 15.18
N THR A 443 -2.39 2.18 14.38
CA THR A 443 -1.62 2.28 13.14
C THR A 443 -0.37 3.10 13.40
N PRO A 444 0.74 3.01 12.63
CA PRO A 444 1.92 3.83 12.84
C PRO A 444 1.59 5.32 12.95
N LEU A 445 2.18 6.02 13.92
CA LEU A 445 1.95 7.44 14.16
C LEU A 445 3.17 8.27 13.76
N PHE A 446 3.11 8.89 12.58
CA PHE A 446 4.15 9.82 12.14
C PHE A 446 3.68 11.27 12.19
N VAL A 447 4.60 12.16 12.56
CA VAL A 447 4.37 13.61 12.56
C VAL A 447 5.40 14.30 11.67
N SER A 448 4.98 15.32 10.93
CA SER A 448 5.87 16.12 10.11
C SER A 448 5.93 17.53 10.67
N CYS A 449 6.91 17.77 11.52
CA CYS A 449 7.11 19.06 12.20
C CYS A 449 8.59 19.32 12.44
N ASN A 450 8.93 20.58 12.70
CA ASN A 450 10.27 21.00 13.08
C ASN A 450 10.26 21.74 14.42
N ASN A 451 11.40 22.27 14.83
CA ASN A 451 11.56 22.99 16.11
C ASN A 451 10.79 24.33 16.22
N LYS A 452 9.97 24.69 15.23
CA LYS A 452 9.14 25.93 15.24
C LYS A 452 7.71 25.67 15.72
N ILE A 453 7.38 24.46 16.14
CA ILE A 453 6.09 24.15 16.76
C ILE A 453 5.97 24.87 18.12
N THR A 454 4.74 25.25 18.50
CA THR A 454 4.43 25.92 19.75
C THR A 454 4.56 24.95 20.95
N GLU A 455 4.69 25.49 22.16
CA GLU A 455 4.72 24.67 23.37
C GLU A 455 3.42 23.84 23.54
N LYS A 456 2.26 24.43 23.20
CA LYS A 456 0.99 23.70 23.19
C LYS A 456 1.04 22.49 22.25
N GLN A 457 1.54 22.66 21.02
CA GLN A 457 1.68 21.56 20.06
C GLN A 457 2.62 20.47 20.58
N LYS A 458 3.73 20.83 21.24
CA LYS A 458 4.64 19.87 21.86
C LYS A 458 3.96 19.07 22.97
N GLU A 459 3.19 19.75 23.83
CA GLU A 459 2.43 19.08 24.90
C GLU A 459 1.39 18.12 24.34
N ASP A 460 0.65 18.52 23.30
CA ASP A 460 -0.36 17.69 22.65
C ASP A 460 0.29 16.48 21.95
N LEU A 461 1.44 16.65 21.30
CA LEU A 461 2.23 15.54 20.73
C LEU A 461 2.75 14.59 21.80
N LYS A 462 3.27 15.08 22.92
CA LYS A 462 3.72 14.22 24.06
C LYS A 462 2.56 13.40 24.62
N LYS A 463 1.36 13.99 24.74
CA LYS A 463 0.15 13.27 25.16
C LYS A 463 -0.23 12.21 24.14
N ALA A 464 -0.27 12.56 22.85
CA ALA A 464 -0.60 11.63 21.78
C ALA A 464 0.36 10.43 21.73
N TYR A 465 1.67 10.64 21.90
CA TYR A 465 2.65 9.55 21.97
C TYR A 465 2.43 8.63 23.15
N LYS A 466 2.05 9.18 24.33
CA LYS A 466 1.73 8.37 25.52
C LYS A 466 0.46 7.53 25.33
N VAL A 467 -0.57 8.07 24.72
CA VAL A 467 -1.78 7.33 24.36
C VAL A 467 -1.45 6.24 23.33
N PHE A 468 -0.73 6.62 22.30
CA PHE A 468 -0.43 5.75 21.15
C PHE A 468 0.34 4.46 21.51
N ILE A 469 1.15 4.45 22.56
CA ILE A 469 1.88 3.25 22.99
C ILE A 469 0.99 2.20 23.65
N GLU A 470 -0.25 2.53 23.97
CA GLU A 470 -1.27 1.62 24.48
C GLU A 470 -2.10 1.04 23.31
N ARG A 471 -2.74 -0.09 23.55
CA ARG A 471 -3.66 -0.65 22.55
C ARG A 471 -5.07 -0.22 22.88
N HIS A 472 -5.82 0.15 21.85
CA HIS A 472 -7.16 0.66 21.97
C HIS A 472 -8.14 -0.17 21.15
N ASP A 473 -9.39 -0.25 21.61
CA ASP A 473 -10.49 -0.73 20.79
C ASP A 473 -10.99 0.44 19.93
N PHE A 474 -10.91 0.31 18.61
CA PHE A 474 -11.02 1.45 17.72
C PHE A 474 -11.72 1.06 16.41
N LYS A 475 -12.85 1.70 16.11
CA LYS A 475 -13.59 1.48 14.87
C LYS A 475 -14.42 2.70 14.46
N PRO A 476 -14.63 2.95 13.15
CA PRO A 476 -15.59 3.93 12.66
C PRO A 476 -17.03 3.41 12.81
N VAL A 477 -17.98 4.31 13.09
CA VAL A 477 -19.40 3.98 13.33
C VAL A 477 -20.28 4.34 12.12
N ASP A 478 -20.17 5.55 11.59
CA ASP A 478 -21.04 6.11 10.55
C ASP A 478 -20.56 5.83 9.10
N ILE A 479 -19.98 4.64 8.87
CA ILE A 479 -19.39 4.22 7.57
C ILE A 479 -20.39 4.04 6.43
N PHE A 480 -21.66 3.87 6.73
CA PHE A 480 -22.72 3.73 5.72
C PHE A 480 -23.34 5.08 5.32
N GLU A 481 -23.10 6.10 6.11
CA GLU A 481 -23.73 7.43 5.98
C GLU A 481 -22.81 8.44 5.32
N THR A 482 -21.49 8.29 5.50
CA THR A 482 -20.49 9.26 5.00
C THR A 482 -19.19 8.62 4.54
N LYS A 483 -18.54 9.27 3.56
CA LYS A 483 -17.19 8.91 3.13
C LYS A 483 -16.10 9.33 4.12
N THR A 484 -16.41 10.26 5.01
CA THR A 484 -15.47 10.78 6.02
C THR A 484 -16.09 10.60 7.39
N PRO A 485 -16.04 9.38 7.97
CA PRO A 485 -16.67 9.08 9.24
C PRO A 485 -16.29 10.06 10.34
N SER A 486 -17.28 10.64 10.96
CA SER A 486 -17.16 11.62 12.06
C SER A 486 -17.40 11.00 13.42
N ILE A 487 -18.00 9.82 13.48
CA ILE A 487 -18.33 9.09 14.70
C ILE A 487 -17.43 7.86 14.78
N TRP A 488 -16.69 7.76 15.88
CA TRP A 488 -15.78 6.65 16.13
C TRP A 488 -16.03 6.10 17.53
N GLU A 489 -16.02 4.79 17.66
CA GLU A 489 -16.01 4.11 18.95
C GLU A 489 -14.56 3.86 19.36
N ILE A 490 -14.18 4.37 20.53
CA ILE A 490 -12.82 4.27 21.09
C ILE A 490 -12.96 3.76 22.52
N ASP A 491 -12.46 2.57 22.81
CA ASP A 491 -12.52 1.91 24.13
C ASP A 491 -13.94 1.85 24.70
N GLY A 492 -14.94 1.67 23.83
CA GLY A 492 -16.37 1.60 24.18
C GLY A 492 -17.06 2.95 24.32
N GLU A 493 -16.37 4.06 24.09
CA GLU A 493 -16.94 5.40 24.10
C GLU A 493 -17.12 5.95 22.67
N GLU A 494 -18.24 6.61 22.41
CA GLU A 494 -18.49 7.28 21.13
C GLU A 494 -17.85 8.66 21.11
N ILE A 495 -16.88 8.88 20.23
CA ILE A 495 -16.17 10.14 20.02
C ILE A 495 -16.64 10.77 18.69
N ARG A 496 -16.97 12.06 18.70
CA ARG A 496 -17.36 12.81 17.51
C ARG A 496 -16.31 13.82 17.11
N TYR A 497 -15.93 13.79 15.84
CA TYR A 497 -14.99 14.73 15.24
C TYR A 497 -15.70 15.67 14.29
N ASN A 498 -15.19 16.90 14.18
CA ASN A 498 -15.64 17.85 13.17
C ASN A 498 -14.61 17.94 12.04
N TRP A 499 -14.92 17.30 10.93
CA TRP A 499 -14.06 17.29 9.74
C TRP A 499 -14.34 18.43 8.75
N ASP A 500 -15.30 19.31 9.00
CA ASP A 500 -15.65 20.45 8.12
C ASP A 500 -14.62 21.61 8.14
#